data_39559d1dec527bb2b046b887dfffcbbb
#
_entry.id   39559d1dec527bb2b046b887dfffcbbb
#
_cell.length_a   1.000
_cell.length_b   1.000
_cell.length_c   1.000
_cell.angle_alpha   90.00
_cell.angle_beta   90.00
_cell.angle_gamma   90.00
#
_symmetry.space_group_name_H-M   'P 1'
#
loop_
_entity.id
_entity.type
_entity.pdbx_description
1 polymer ?
#
loop_
_entity_poly.entity_id
_entity_poly.type
_entity_poly.pdbx_seq_one_letter_code
_entity_poly.pdbx_strand_id
1 'polypeptide(L)'
;MKKVRFGIFHLVSLALMCITATNMCAESKAEKQEDIQKVAQQTLQQLYQAQPLAKTAIEKSAGYAVFSDLGIKILFGGTGNGQGVVVNNDTKQKTYMKMVELQAGLGFGISKFRNVFVFKTKAAMNSFINSGWQFGGQATAGVKTADSGGAMQGAVAVDKDVWMYQLTEKGLNVSVTVTGAKYYKDDSLN
;
A
#
# COMPACT_ATOMS: atom_id res chain seq x y z
N MET A 1 -4.59 -70.55 41.90
CA MET A 1 -3.98 -69.27 42.32
C MET A 1 -3.23 -68.70 41.12
N LYS A 2 -3.89 -67.83 40.33
CA LYS A 2 -3.29 -67.16 39.16
C LYS A 2 -3.19 -65.66 39.49
N LYS A 3 -1.96 -65.14 39.62
CA LYS A 3 -1.68 -63.72 39.84
C LYS A 3 -1.76 -63.02 38.48
N VAL A 4 -2.66 -62.10 38.36
CA VAL A 4 -2.80 -61.17 37.23
C VAL A 4 -1.76 -60.08 37.38
N ARG A 5 -0.83 -59.96 36.43
CA ARG A 5 0.07 -58.83 36.27
C ARG A 5 -0.52 -57.91 35.22
N PHE A 6 -1.29 -56.92 35.65
CA PHE A 6 -1.80 -55.83 34.84
C PHE A 6 -0.88 -54.64 35.13
N GLY A 7 -0.12 -54.23 34.22
CA GLY A 7 -0.26 -53.11 33.37
C GLY A 7 0.61 -51.96 33.82
N ILE A 8 1.76 -51.72 33.28
CA ILE A 8 2.52 -50.46 33.33
C ILE A 8 2.87 -50.08 31.87
N PHE A 9 1.86 -49.98 31.04
CA PHE A 9 2.07 -49.63 29.63
C PHE A 9 1.18 -48.48 29.11
N HIS A 10 0.45 -47.79 29.98
CA HIS A 10 -0.49 -46.75 29.56
C HIS A 10 -0.15 -45.33 30.03
N LEU A 11 1.03 -45.12 30.61
CA LEU A 11 1.40 -43.82 31.17
C LEU A 11 2.48 -43.06 30.39
N VAL A 12 2.94 -43.60 29.27
CA VAL A 12 4.00 -42.95 28.44
C VAL A 12 3.43 -42.32 27.14
N SER A 13 2.15 -42.58 26.82
CA SER A 13 1.57 -42.08 25.57
C SER A 13 0.93 -40.67 25.65
N LEU A 14 0.88 -40.04 26.83
CA LEU A 14 0.18 -38.77 27.01
C LEU A 14 1.11 -37.55 27.13
N ALA A 15 2.43 -37.76 27.05
CA ALA A 15 3.41 -36.67 27.21
C ALA A 15 4.02 -36.16 25.89
N LEU A 16 3.59 -36.67 24.73
CA LEU A 16 4.19 -36.29 23.44
C LEU A 16 3.24 -35.49 22.52
N MET A 17 2.14 -34.94 23.07
CA MET A 17 1.13 -34.27 22.27
C MET A 17 0.96 -32.78 22.60
N CYS A 18 1.96 -32.13 23.14
CA CYS A 18 1.90 -30.71 23.50
C CYS A 18 3.16 -29.92 23.14
N ILE A 19 3.73 -30.09 21.94
CA ILE A 19 4.73 -29.12 21.43
C ILE A 19 4.55 -28.98 19.93
N THR A 20 3.36 -28.55 19.49
CA THR A 20 3.21 -27.76 18.29
C THR A 20 2.54 -26.45 18.70
N ALA A 21 3.20 -25.70 19.58
CA ALA A 21 3.00 -24.29 19.64
C ALA A 21 3.46 -23.76 18.26
N THR A 22 2.51 -23.61 17.35
CA THR A 22 2.70 -22.79 16.18
C THR A 22 3.21 -21.44 16.67
N ASN A 23 4.49 -21.19 16.50
CA ASN A 23 5.03 -19.84 16.51
C ASN A 23 4.29 -19.08 15.40
N MET A 24 3.14 -18.52 15.73
CA MET A 24 2.62 -17.35 15.04
C MET A 24 3.59 -16.24 15.41
N CYS A 25 4.73 -16.20 14.71
CA CYS A 25 5.66 -15.12 14.81
C CYS A 25 4.91 -13.89 14.30
N ALA A 26 4.50 -13.02 15.21
CA ALA A 26 3.97 -11.72 14.81
C ALA A 26 5.08 -11.07 14.00
N GLU A 27 4.78 -10.72 12.74
CA GLU A 27 5.70 -10.07 11.83
C GLU A 27 6.33 -8.85 12.51
N SER A 28 7.64 -8.80 12.56
CA SER A 28 8.36 -7.73 13.23
C SER A 28 8.20 -6.40 12.50
N LYS A 29 8.40 -5.28 13.21
CA LYS A 29 8.39 -3.94 12.58
C LYS A 29 9.34 -3.88 11.38
N ALA A 30 10.53 -4.45 11.51
CA ALA A 30 11.55 -4.44 10.47
C ALA A 30 11.12 -5.25 9.23
N GLU A 31 10.53 -6.42 9.41
CA GLU A 31 10.00 -7.24 8.33
C GLU A 31 8.89 -6.51 7.56
N LYS A 32 7.94 -5.89 8.26
CA LYS A 32 6.89 -5.08 7.63
C LYS A 32 7.45 -3.90 6.84
N GLN A 33 8.44 -3.21 7.39
CA GLN A 33 9.11 -2.13 6.68
C GLN A 33 9.81 -2.62 5.42
N GLU A 34 10.48 -3.78 5.48
CA GLU A 34 11.16 -4.40 4.34
C GLU A 34 10.16 -4.81 3.25
N ASP A 35 9.06 -5.43 3.62
CA ASP A 35 8.01 -5.82 2.67
C ASP A 35 7.39 -4.62 1.97
N ILE A 36 7.08 -3.55 2.70
CA ILE A 36 6.58 -2.30 2.10
C ILE A 36 7.60 -1.73 1.11
N GLN A 37 8.89 -1.72 1.47
CA GLN A 37 9.94 -1.21 0.58
C GLN A 37 10.11 -2.08 -0.67
N LYS A 38 10.06 -3.40 -0.52
CA LYS A 38 10.13 -4.35 -1.64
C LYS A 38 8.97 -4.13 -2.63
N VAL A 39 7.75 -4.01 -2.11
CA VAL A 39 6.58 -3.70 -2.95
C VAL A 39 6.72 -2.33 -3.61
N ALA A 40 7.23 -1.33 -2.91
CA ALA A 40 7.47 -0.01 -3.48
C ALA A 40 8.50 -0.05 -4.62
N GLN A 41 9.60 -0.76 -4.46
CA GLN A 41 10.61 -0.93 -5.51
C GLN A 41 10.04 -1.66 -6.74
N GLN A 42 9.30 -2.74 -6.54
CA GLN A 42 8.64 -3.46 -7.64
C GLN A 42 7.64 -2.56 -8.38
N THR A 43 6.90 -1.75 -7.65
CA THR A 43 5.93 -0.81 -8.23
C THR A 43 6.63 0.26 -9.07
N LEU A 44 7.73 0.82 -8.57
CA LEU A 44 8.52 1.78 -9.34
C LEU A 44 9.12 1.16 -10.60
N GLN A 45 9.62 -0.07 -10.52
CA GLN A 45 10.12 -0.78 -11.71
C GLN A 45 9.03 -0.96 -12.76
N GLN A 46 7.83 -1.40 -12.35
CA GLN A 46 6.69 -1.52 -13.26
C GLN A 46 6.28 -0.18 -13.86
N LEU A 47 6.27 0.87 -13.06
CA LEU A 47 5.97 2.23 -13.54
C LEU A 47 7.00 2.68 -14.58
N TYR A 48 8.29 2.47 -14.33
CA TYR A 48 9.35 2.90 -15.26
C TYR A 48 9.35 2.10 -16.57
N GLN A 49 8.91 0.85 -16.54
CA GLN A 49 8.70 0.06 -17.76
C GLN A 49 7.51 0.57 -18.58
N ALA A 50 6.40 0.91 -17.91
CA ALA A 50 5.20 1.40 -18.56
C ALA A 50 5.33 2.88 -19.01
N GLN A 51 6.08 3.67 -18.24
CA GLN A 51 6.28 5.11 -18.46
C GLN A 51 7.70 5.53 -18.07
N PRO A 52 8.66 5.45 -19.01
CA PRO A 52 10.08 5.73 -18.73
C PRO A 52 10.34 7.15 -18.20
N LEU A 53 9.56 8.14 -18.64
CA LEU A 53 9.71 9.53 -18.20
C LEU A 53 9.33 9.73 -16.71
N ALA A 54 8.55 8.81 -16.13
CA ALA A 54 8.21 8.87 -14.71
C ALA A 54 9.43 8.77 -13.80
N LYS A 55 10.49 8.06 -14.24
CA LYS A 55 11.74 7.99 -13.49
C LYS A 55 12.34 9.37 -13.28
N THR A 56 12.51 10.13 -14.36
CA THR A 56 13.04 11.50 -14.30
C THR A 56 12.14 12.43 -13.49
N ALA A 57 10.83 12.29 -13.59
CA ALA A 57 9.87 13.07 -12.82
C ALA A 57 10.03 12.82 -11.31
N ILE A 58 10.14 11.57 -10.91
CA ILE A 58 10.32 11.15 -9.51
C ILE A 58 11.68 11.62 -8.98
N GLU A 59 12.74 11.42 -9.72
CA GLU A 59 14.10 11.83 -9.31
C GLU A 59 14.27 13.35 -9.13
N LYS A 60 13.57 14.15 -9.93
CA LYS A 60 13.60 15.62 -9.85
C LYS A 60 12.59 16.21 -8.88
N SER A 61 11.71 15.39 -8.28
CA SER A 61 10.71 15.83 -7.32
C SER A 61 11.28 16.02 -5.91
N ALA A 62 10.56 16.70 -5.04
CA ALA A 62 10.92 16.78 -3.62
C ALA A 62 10.87 15.43 -2.90
N GLY A 63 10.01 14.55 -3.38
CA GLY A 63 9.85 13.20 -2.88
C GLY A 63 8.68 12.49 -3.56
N TYR A 64 8.52 11.25 -3.21
CA TYR A 64 7.46 10.40 -3.74
C TYR A 64 6.88 9.49 -2.67
N ALA A 65 5.68 8.98 -2.90
CA ALA A 65 5.08 7.94 -2.07
C ALA A 65 4.61 6.79 -2.93
N VAL A 66 4.74 5.57 -2.41
CA VAL A 66 4.22 4.36 -3.07
C VAL A 66 3.31 3.65 -2.10
N PHE A 67 2.09 3.37 -2.54
CA PHE A 67 1.09 2.60 -1.81
C PHE A 67 0.68 1.37 -2.60
N SER A 68 0.45 0.28 -1.88
CA SER A 68 -0.23 -0.90 -2.39
C SER A 68 -1.49 -1.10 -1.58
N ASP A 69 -2.62 -1.22 -2.27
CA ASP A 69 -3.92 -1.40 -1.65
C ASP A 69 -4.64 -2.64 -2.17
N LEU A 70 -5.51 -3.14 -1.32
CA LEU A 70 -6.44 -4.21 -1.61
C LEU A 70 -7.85 -3.72 -1.30
N GLY A 71 -8.67 -3.56 -2.33
CA GLY A 71 -10.07 -3.20 -2.20
C GLY A 71 -10.99 -4.41 -2.38
N ILE A 72 -12.02 -4.48 -1.57
CA ILE A 72 -13.10 -5.47 -1.67
C ILE A 72 -14.41 -4.72 -1.84
N LYS A 73 -15.14 -5.03 -2.91
CA LYS A 73 -16.45 -4.45 -3.21
C LYS A 73 -17.54 -5.51 -3.15
N ILE A 74 -18.64 -5.21 -2.45
CA ILE A 74 -19.80 -6.08 -2.33
C ILE A 74 -21.07 -5.23 -2.54
N LEU A 75 -21.85 -5.54 -3.59
CA LEU A 75 -23.12 -4.88 -3.95
C LEU A 75 -22.95 -3.37 -4.18
N PHE A 76 -23.28 -2.54 -3.20
CA PHE A 76 -23.37 -1.08 -3.34
C PHE A 76 -22.15 -0.34 -2.78
N GLY A 77 -21.24 -1.04 -2.11
CA GLY A 77 -20.08 -0.42 -1.47
C GLY A 77 -18.92 -1.37 -1.30
N GLY A 78 -17.78 -0.80 -0.98
CA GLY A 78 -16.57 -1.54 -0.69
C GLY A 78 -15.64 -0.75 0.20
N THR A 79 -14.67 -1.45 0.76
CA THR A 79 -13.56 -0.85 1.51
C THR A 79 -12.25 -1.37 0.99
N GLY A 80 -11.22 -0.54 1.04
CA GLY A 80 -9.85 -0.92 0.77
C GLY A 80 -8.94 -0.52 1.90
N ASN A 81 -7.90 -1.29 2.10
CA ASN A 81 -6.82 -0.97 3.02
C ASN A 81 -5.50 -1.08 2.28
N GLY A 82 -4.59 -0.17 2.57
CA GLY A 82 -3.28 -0.16 1.97
C GLY A 82 -2.21 0.31 2.93
N GLN A 83 -0.99 0.01 2.57
CA GLN A 83 0.21 0.51 3.25
C GLN A 83 1.18 1.03 2.20
N GLY A 84 2.02 1.94 2.64
CA GLY A 84 2.98 2.55 1.74
C GLY A 84 4.11 3.24 2.48
N VAL A 85 5.00 3.80 1.69
CA VAL A 85 6.15 4.55 2.15
C VAL A 85 6.27 5.85 1.37
N VAL A 86 6.50 6.94 2.08
CA VAL A 86 6.94 8.22 1.52
C VAL A 86 8.44 8.30 1.63
N VAL A 87 9.10 8.70 0.55
CA VAL A 87 10.55 8.88 0.49
C VAL A 87 10.87 10.32 0.15
N ASN A 88 11.62 10.98 1.01
CA ASN A 88 12.19 12.30 0.75
C ASN A 88 13.42 12.14 -0.15
N ASN A 89 13.42 12.78 -1.31
CA ASN A 89 14.52 12.62 -2.28
C ASN A 89 15.84 13.26 -1.83
N ASP A 90 15.80 14.31 -1.02
CA ASP A 90 17.00 14.98 -0.54
C ASP A 90 17.66 14.20 0.60
N THR A 91 16.86 13.85 1.62
CA THR A 91 17.37 13.24 2.86
C THR A 91 17.37 11.73 2.84
N LYS A 92 16.67 11.09 1.88
CA LYS A 92 16.40 9.65 1.79
C LYS A 92 15.61 9.10 2.98
N GLN A 93 15.07 9.98 3.81
CA GLN A 93 14.21 9.59 4.93
C GLN A 93 12.95 8.92 4.40
N LYS A 94 12.55 7.85 5.08
CA LYS A 94 11.34 7.08 4.80
C LYS A 94 10.33 7.31 5.92
N THR A 95 9.07 7.52 5.52
CA THR A 95 7.93 7.61 6.43
C THR A 95 6.90 6.59 5.99
N TYR A 96 6.56 5.65 6.85
CA TYR A 96 5.57 4.61 6.57
C TYR A 96 4.17 5.13 6.86
N MET A 97 3.24 4.84 5.98
CA MET A 97 1.87 5.33 6.04
C MET A 97 0.87 4.22 5.76
N LYS A 98 -0.34 4.40 6.24
CA LYS A 98 -1.52 3.59 5.95
C LYS A 98 -2.47 4.33 5.04
N MET A 99 -3.30 3.57 4.36
CA MET A 99 -4.40 4.06 3.56
C MET A 99 -5.67 3.28 3.89
N VAL A 100 -6.78 3.97 3.95
CA VAL A 100 -8.13 3.37 3.93
C VAL A 100 -8.91 3.97 2.78
N GLU A 101 -9.69 3.15 2.09
CA GLU A 101 -10.49 3.55 0.94
C GLU A 101 -11.94 3.14 1.15
N LEU A 102 -12.85 4.01 0.71
CA LEU A 102 -14.27 3.74 0.57
C LEU A 102 -14.61 3.74 -0.91
N GLN A 103 -15.22 2.67 -1.37
CA GLN A 103 -15.68 2.53 -2.75
C GLN A 103 -17.21 2.55 -2.77
N ALA A 104 -17.79 3.45 -3.54
CA ALA A 104 -19.23 3.48 -3.81
C ALA A 104 -19.52 2.91 -5.21
N GLY A 105 -20.70 2.31 -5.38
CA GLY A 105 -21.18 1.82 -6.67
C GLY A 105 -21.47 0.33 -6.68
N LEU A 106 -22.30 -0.08 -7.63
CA LEU A 106 -22.70 -1.48 -7.82
C LEU A 106 -21.51 -2.33 -8.28
N GLY A 107 -21.37 -3.50 -7.69
CA GLY A 107 -20.40 -4.50 -8.14
C GLY A 107 -19.95 -5.48 -7.07
N PHE A 108 -19.32 -6.54 -7.54
CA PHE A 108 -18.60 -7.50 -6.71
C PHE A 108 -17.18 -7.62 -7.26
N GLY A 109 -16.18 -7.61 -6.40
CA GLY A 109 -14.83 -7.86 -6.85
C GLY A 109 -13.77 -7.50 -5.83
N ILE A 110 -12.58 -8.00 -6.14
CA ILE A 110 -11.34 -7.64 -5.47
C ILE A 110 -10.55 -6.79 -6.45
N SER A 111 -10.09 -5.64 -6.00
CA SER A 111 -9.23 -4.75 -6.77
C SER A 111 -7.89 -4.59 -6.06
N LYS A 112 -6.82 -4.66 -6.84
CA LYS A 112 -5.47 -4.36 -6.35
C LYS A 112 -4.95 -3.18 -7.15
N PHE A 113 -4.67 -2.09 -6.46
CA PHE A 113 -4.07 -0.91 -7.04
C PHE A 113 -2.71 -0.65 -6.41
N ARG A 114 -1.86 0.00 -7.18
CA ARG A 114 -0.60 0.54 -6.70
C ARG A 114 -0.54 2.00 -7.12
N ASN A 115 -0.48 2.88 -6.14
CA ASN A 115 -0.52 4.31 -6.34
C ASN A 115 0.87 4.89 -6.08
N VAL A 116 1.40 5.65 -7.06
CA VAL A 116 2.68 6.36 -6.92
C VAL A 116 2.39 7.85 -6.96
N PHE A 117 2.58 8.53 -5.83
CA PHE A 117 2.47 9.97 -5.72
C PHE A 117 3.82 10.62 -5.95
N VAL A 118 3.82 11.75 -6.65
CA VAL A 118 5.01 12.57 -6.91
C VAL A 118 4.75 13.96 -6.36
N PHE A 119 5.57 14.38 -5.39
CA PHE A 119 5.45 15.67 -4.74
C PHE A 119 6.43 16.67 -5.38
N LYS A 120 5.90 17.69 -6.06
CA LYS A 120 6.74 18.72 -6.67
C LYS A 120 7.46 19.56 -5.64
N THR A 121 6.85 19.78 -4.48
CA THR A 121 7.38 20.63 -3.41
C THR A 121 7.48 19.89 -2.08
N LYS A 122 8.45 20.30 -1.24
CA LYS A 122 8.58 19.81 0.15
C LYS A 122 7.35 20.12 0.97
N ALA A 123 6.71 21.26 0.73
CA ALA A 123 5.51 21.66 1.43
C ALA A 123 4.36 20.67 1.20
N ALA A 124 4.13 20.27 -0.07
CA ALA A 124 3.12 19.28 -0.41
C ALA A 124 3.42 17.92 0.22
N MET A 125 4.67 17.46 0.15
CA MET A 125 5.09 16.20 0.78
C MET A 125 4.89 16.22 2.30
N ASN A 126 5.33 17.28 2.97
CA ASN A 126 5.19 17.40 4.42
C ASN A 126 3.73 17.51 4.86
N SER A 127 2.91 18.22 4.10
CA SER A 127 1.46 18.28 4.33
C SER A 127 0.83 16.90 4.23
N PHE A 128 1.18 16.12 3.18
CA PHE A 128 0.71 14.75 3.00
C PHE A 128 1.06 13.85 4.18
N ILE A 129 2.31 13.95 4.69
CA ILE A 129 2.78 13.13 5.82
C ILE A 129 2.10 13.53 7.14
N ASN A 130 2.05 14.83 7.45
CA ASN A 130 1.74 15.32 8.79
C ASN A 130 0.24 15.56 9.01
N SER A 131 -0.44 16.11 7.99
CA SER A 131 -1.87 16.39 8.07
C SER A 131 -2.73 15.20 7.65
N GLY A 132 -2.08 14.19 7.07
CA GLY A 132 -2.76 13.18 6.30
C GLY A 132 -3.38 13.79 5.03
N TRP A 133 -3.87 12.96 4.16
CA TRP A 133 -4.47 13.44 2.93
C TRP A 133 -5.76 12.67 2.63
N GLN A 134 -6.77 13.40 2.19
CA GLN A 134 -8.05 12.83 1.81
C GLN A 134 -8.30 13.11 0.33
N PHE A 135 -8.60 12.05 -0.41
CA PHE A 135 -9.01 12.11 -1.80
C PHE A 135 -10.43 11.59 -1.93
N GLY A 136 -11.30 12.33 -2.62
CA GLY A 136 -12.67 11.91 -2.86
C GLY A 136 -13.69 13.04 -2.71
N GLY A 137 -14.86 12.83 -3.24
CA GLY A 137 -15.93 13.82 -3.27
C GLY A 137 -15.68 14.92 -4.31
N GLN A 138 -15.65 16.17 -3.90
CA GLN A 138 -15.53 17.31 -4.82
C GLN A 138 -14.13 17.49 -5.46
N ALA A 139 -13.11 16.81 -4.96
CA ALA A 139 -11.73 16.91 -5.47
C ALA A 139 -11.57 16.33 -6.90
N THR A 140 -12.49 15.49 -7.35
CA THR A 140 -12.48 14.95 -8.71
C THR A 140 -12.79 15.97 -9.80
N ALA A 141 -13.38 17.12 -9.46
CA ALA A 141 -13.70 18.18 -10.43
C ALA A 141 -12.46 18.91 -10.99
N GLY A 142 -11.28 18.75 -10.37
CA GLY A 142 -10.03 19.37 -10.79
C GLY A 142 -8.98 18.41 -11.33
N VAL A 143 -9.30 17.12 -11.44
CA VAL A 143 -8.37 16.11 -11.95
C VAL A 143 -8.09 16.37 -13.43
N LYS A 144 -6.91 16.89 -13.73
CA LYS A 144 -6.42 17.05 -15.10
C LYS A 144 -5.45 15.93 -15.38
N THR A 145 -5.74 15.13 -16.41
CA THR A 145 -4.70 14.29 -17.00
C THR A 145 -3.57 15.19 -17.51
N ALA A 146 -2.34 14.79 -17.30
CA ALA A 146 -1.21 15.45 -17.92
C ALA A 146 -1.30 15.20 -19.43
N ASP A 147 -2.07 16.05 -20.12
CA ASP A 147 -2.04 16.12 -21.56
C ASP A 147 -0.66 16.62 -21.96
N SER A 148 -0.07 15.89 -22.86
CA SER A 148 1.11 16.23 -23.62
C SER A 148 2.50 16.02 -22.97
N GLY A 149 3.22 15.05 -23.50
CA GLY A 149 4.65 15.08 -23.81
C GLY A 149 5.69 15.42 -22.71
N GLY A 150 5.25 15.61 -21.48
CA GLY A 150 6.13 15.96 -20.37
C GLY A 150 6.46 14.79 -19.45
N ALA A 151 7.35 15.02 -18.50
CA ALA A 151 7.81 14.04 -17.52
C ALA A 151 6.68 13.45 -16.66
N MET A 152 5.49 14.08 -16.62
CA MET A 152 4.29 13.63 -15.90
C MET A 152 3.27 12.93 -16.80
N GLN A 153 3.63 12.56 -18.02
CA GLN A 153 2.73 11.85 -18.92
C GLN A 153 2.20 10.56 -18.25
N GLY A 154 0.90 10.30 -18.34
CA GLY A 154 0.24 9.17 -17.69
C GLY A 154 -0.05 9.34 -16.20
N ALA A 155 0.36 10.46 -15.61
CA ALA A 155 -0.03 10.84 -14.26
C ALA A 155 -1.28 11.72 -14.27
N VAL A 156 -1.99 11.72 -13.16
CA VAL A 156 -3.14 12.57 -12.88
C VAL A 156 -2.78 13.57 -11.80
N ALA A 157 -3.04 14.86 -12.02
CA ALA A 157 -2.88 15.87 -10.99
C ALA A 157 -4.00 15.68 -9.96
N VAL A 158 -3.64 15.33 -8.75
CA VAL A 158 -4.59 15.11 -7.65
C VAL A 158 -4.64 16.26 -6.68
N ASP A 159 -3.63 17.13 -6.72
CA ASP A 159 -3.57 18.41 -6.02
C ASP A 159 -2.62 19.35 -6.77
N LYS A 160 -2.51 20.63 -6.36
CA LYS A 160 -1.69 21.65 -6.99
C LYS A 160 -0.25 21.20 -7.27
N ASP A 161 0.39 20.55 -6.29
CA ASP A 161 1.79 20.12 -6.37
C ASP A 161 1.94 18.59 -6.18
N VAL A 162 0.85 17.84 -6.38
CA VAL A 162 0.82 16.39 -6.21
C VAL A 162 0.26 15.73 -7.46
N TRP A 163 1.05 14.82 -8.02
CA TRP A 163 0.67 14.00 -9.15
C TRP A 163 0.61 12.53 -8.74
N MET A 164 -0.23 11.76 -9.38
CA MET A 164 -0.40 10.34 -9.06
C MET A 164 -0.40 9.49 -10.33
N TYR A 165 0.40 8.44 -10.32
CA TYR A 165 0.28 7.31 -11.24
C TYR A 165 -0.48 6.19 -10.54
N GLN A 166 -1.43 5.57 -11.22
CA GLN A 166 -2.12 4.39 -10.72
C GLN A 166 -1.80 3.19 -11.62
N LEU A 167 -1.32 2.12 -11.01
CA LEU A 167 -1.05 0.85 -11.69
C LEU A 167 -2.07 -0.19 -11.22
N THR A 168 -2.48 -1.01 -12.17
CA THR A 168 -3.30 -2.20 -11.95
C THR A 168 -2.52 -3.43 -12.38
N GLU A 169 -3.07 -4.61 -12.19
CA GLU A 169 -2.48 -5.84 -12.75
C GLU A 169 -2.35 -5.82 -14.28
N LYS A 170 -3.11 -4.96 -14.96
CA LYS A 170 -3.10 -4.77 -16.43
C LYS A 170 -2.14 -3.67 -16.89
N GLY A 171 -1.44 -3.00 -15.97
CA GLY A 171 -0.51 -1.91 -16.25
C GLY A 171 -0.97 -0.54 -15.76
N LEU A 172 -0.45 0.54 -16.37
CA LEU A 172 -0.75 1.90 -15.99
C LEU A 172 -2.21 2.26 -16.30
N ASN A 173 -2.92 2.76 -15.31
CA ASN A 173 -4.28 3.27 -15.46
C ASN A 173 -4.27 4.80 -15.46
N VAL A 174 -4.76 5.41 -16.53
CA VAL A 174 -4.83 6.88 -16.66
C VAL A 174 -6.12 7.45 -16.05
N SER A 175 -7.09 6.61 -15.72
CA SER A 175 -8.31 7.04 -15.06
C SER A 175 -8.31 6.61 -13.59
N VAL A 176 -8.19 7.57 -12.70
CA VAL A 176 -8.24 7.33 -11.26
C VAL A 176 -9.68 7.14 -10.82
N THR A 177 -9.99 5.93 -10.36
CA THR A 177 -11.32 5.59 -9.83
C THR A 177 -11.20 5.46 -8.31
N VAL A 178 -11.06 6.57 -7.60
CA VAL A 178 -11.09 6.58 -6.14
C VAL A 178 -12.30 7.37 -5.68
N THR A 179 -13.21 6.71 -4.97
CA THR A 179 -14.42 7.37 -4.47
C THR A 179 -14.17 8.10 -3.16
N GLY A 180 -13.21 7.65 -2.37
CA GLY A 180 -12.72 8.31 -1.16
C GLY A 180 -11.57 7.51 -0.56
N ALA A 181 -10.41 8.13 -0.41
CA ALA A 181 -9.28 7.53 0.27
C ALA A 181 -8.69 8.50 1.30
N LYS A 182 -8.27 7.96 2.44
CA LYS A 182 -7.55 8.69 3.48
C LYS A 182 -6.19 8.05 3.69
N TYR A 183 -5.16 8.87 3.62
CA TYR A 183 -3.77 8.50 3.87
C TYR A 183 -3.34 9.11 5.21
N TYR A 184 -2.63 8.36 6.04
CA TYR A 184 -2.19 8.80 7.35
C TYR A 184 -0.95 8.04 7.81
N LYS A 185 -0.18 8.66 8.70
CA LYS A 185 1.06 8.09 9.22
C LYS A 185 0.79 6.81 10.01
N ASP A 186 1.63 5.80 9.82
CA ASP A 186 1.61 4.58 10.64
C ASP A 186 2.59 4.72 11.80
N ASP A 187 2.08 5.11 12.97
CA ASP A 187 2.92 5.31 14.15
C ASP A 187 3.60 4.02 14.63
N SER A 188 3.07 2.86 14.26
CA SER A 188 3.66 1.58 14.64
C SER A 188 4.93 1.26 13.85
N LEU A 189 5.10 1.86 12.68
CA LEU A 189 6.22 1.63 11.76
C LEU A 189 7.22 2.79 11.69
N ASN A 190 6.96 3.93 12.32
CA ASN A 190 7.85 5.08 12.32
C ASN A 190 8.62 5.24 13.62
#